data_3433d50b8ffbd4c5b0a6cf3dbe9a1eb1
#
_entry.id   3433d50b8ffbd4c5b0a6cf3dbe9a1eb1
#
_cell.length_a   1.000
_cell.length_b   1.000
_cell.length_c   1.000
_cell.angle_alpha   90.00
_cell.angle_beta   90.00
_cell.angle_gamma   90.00
#
_symmetry.space_group_name_H-M   'P 1'
#
loop_
_entity.id
_entity.type
_entity.pdbx_description
1 polymer ?
#
loop_
_entity_poly.entity_id
_entity_poly.type
_entity_poly.pdbx_seq_one_letter_code
_entity_poly.pdbx_strand_id
1 'polypeptide(L)'
;QAAFDLMASLGKTPVSVNEGPGFVVNRILIPMMNEAMGIVADGIASPADIDVAMQLGAGMKSGPLHTADLVGHDVNLAIMETLYRETGDPKYRPHPLMRKMVRAGWLGVKTGKGFFEYDENGKEIVK
;
A
#
# COMPACT_ATOMS: atom_id res chain seq x y z
N GLN A 1 13.11 11.09 9.50
CA GLN A 1 12.66 10.38 10.69
C GLN A 1 11.12 10.16 10.70
N ALA A 2 10.47 10.38 9.58
CA ALA A 2 9.00 10.26 9.51
C ALA A 2 8.52 8.86 9.90
N ALA A 3 9.23 7.82 9.45
CA ALA A 3 8.83 6.45 9.78
C ALA A 3 9.01 6.13 11.27
N PHE A 4 10.07 6.67 11.88
CA PHE A 4 10.28 6.49 13.32
C PHE A 4 9.20 7.24 14.10
N ASP A 5 8.87 8.45 13.67
CA ASP A 5 7.80 9.23 14.30
C ASP A 5 6.46 8.53 14.15
N LEU A 6 6.22 7.91 12.99
CA LEU A 6 4.99 7.15 12.76
C LEU A 6 4.91 5.98 13.74
N MET A 7 6.00 5.25 13.93
CA MET A 7 6.02 4.13 14.87
C MET A 7 5.76 4.62 16.29
N ALA A 8 6.36 5.73 16.69
CA ALA A 8 6.11 6.32 18.00
C ALA A 8 4.65 6.76 18.13
N SER A 9 4.09 7.34 17.07
CA SER A 9 2.69 7.76 17.06
C SER A 9 1.72 6.57 17.19
N LEU A 10 2.00 5.49 16.50
CA LEU A 10 1.13 4.30 16.51
C LEU A 10 1.28 3.49 17.79
N GLY A 11 2.52 3.23 18.19
CA GLY A 11 2.81 2.34 19.30
C GLY A 11 3.17 3.04 20.60
N LYS A 12 3.42 4.32 20.55
CA LYS A 12 3.95 5.09 21.68
C LYS A 12 5.31 4.58 22.12
N THR A 13 5.93 3.69 21.34
CA THR A 13 7.22 3.10 21.67
C THR A 13 8.06 3.05 20.41
N PRO A 14 9.16 3.81 20.37
CA PRO A 14 10.06 3.75 19.21
C PRO A 14 10.68 2.36 19.07
N VAL A 15 10.85 1.93 17.84
CA VAL A 15 11.47 0.65 17.52
C VAL A 15 12.89 0.92 17.02
N SER A 16 13.84 0.18 17.56
CA SER A 16 15.24 0.28 17.13
C SER A 16 15.58 -0.93 16.28
N VAL A 17 15.93 -0.68 15.00
CA VAL A 17 16.35 -1.71 14.06
C VAL A 17 17.56 -1.21 13.30
N ASN A 18 18.33 -2.13 12.72
CA ASN A 18 19.61 -1.80 12.09
C ASN A 18 19.47 -0.82 10.92
N GLU A 19 18.40 -0.94 10.15
CA GLU A 19 18.24 -0.11 8.95
C GLU A 19 17.10 0.91 9.09
N GLY A 20 16.62 1.09 10.32
CA GLY A 20 15.61 2.07 10.63
C GLY A 20 14.20 1.53 10.55
N PRO A 21 13.27 2.15 11.28
CA PRO A 21 11.88 1.69 11.34
C PRO A 21 11.16 1.73 10.00
N GLY A 22 11.46 2.68 9.12
CA GLY A 22 10.85 2.78 7.81
C GLY A 22 11.13 1.57 6.94
N PHE A 23 12.33 1.00 7.07
CA PHE A 23 12.68 -0.20 6.33
C PHE A 23 11.80 -1.38 6.73
N VAL A 24 11.48 -1.52 8.01
CA VAL A 24 10.59 -2.57 8.50
C VAL A 24 9.17 -2.37 7.96
N VAL A 25 8.64 -1.16 8.07
CA VAL A 25 7.28 -0.86 7.63
C VAL A 25 7.12 -1.13 6.14
N ASN A 26 8.00 -0.60 5.31
CA ASN A 26 7.89 -0.76 3.86
C ASN A 26 8.06 -2.21 3.43
N ARG A 27 8.96 -2.93 4.08
CA ARG A 27 9.21 -4.32 3.73
C ARG A 27 8.01 -5.23 3.99
N ILE A 28 7.18 -4.87 4.97
CA ILE A 28 5.98 -5.65 5.30
C ILE A 28 4.75 -5.09 4.56
N LEU A 29 4.57 -3.78 4.62
CA LEU A 29 3.36 -3.13 4.13
C LEU A 29 3.21 -3.19 2.61
N ILE A 30 4.28 -2.88 1.89
CA ILE A 30 4.19 -2.77 0.44
C ILE A 30 3.94 -4.13 -0.23
N PRO A 31 4.63 -5.22 0.16
CA PRO A 31 4.28 -6.55 -0.36
C PRO A 31 2.86 -6.97 0.00
N MET A 32 2.34 -6.56 1.16
CA MET A 32 0.96 -6.84 1.53
C MET A 32 -0.01 -6.15 0.56
N MET A 33 0.25 -4.90 0.21
CA MET A 33 -0.54 -4.19 -0.80
C MET A 33 -0.48 -4.90 -2.14
N ASN A 34 0.70 -5.35 -2.52
CA ASN A 34 0.92 -6.08 -3.78
C ASN A 34 0.08 -7.36 -3.81
N GLU A 35 0.04 -8.09 -2.72
CA GLU A 35 -0.77 -9.31 -2.60
C GLU A 35 -2.26 -8.99 -2.70
N ALA A 36 -2.71 -7.91 -2.06
CA ALA A 36 -4.10 -7.48 -2.15
C ALA A 36 -4.48 -7.15 -3.59
N MET A 37 -3.57 -6.55 -4.35
CA MET A 37 -3.80 -6.28 -5.76
C MET A 37 -3.98 -7.56 -6.56
N GLY A 38 -3.24 -8.62 -6.20
CA GLY A 38 -3.41 -9.93 -6.83
C GLY A 38 -4.81 -10.49 -6.62
N ILE A 39 -5.37 -10.29 -5.43
CA ILE A 39 -6.73 -10.75 -5.14
C ILE A 39 -7.75 -10.01 -6.03
N VAL A 40 -7.55 -8.70 -6.24
CA VAL A 40 -8.41 -7.93 -7.15
C VAL A 40 -8.28 -8.46 -8.58
N ALA A 41 -7.04 -8.63 -9.03
CA ALA A 41 -6.78 -9.08 -10.41
C ALA A 41 -7.34 -10.47 -10.69
N ASP A 42 -7.34 -11.34 -9.68
CA ASP A 42 -7.86 -12.69 -9.79
C ASP A 42 -9.40 -12.75 -9.68
N GLY A 43 -10.04 -11.62 -9.43
CA GLY A 43 -11.49 -11.57 -9.33
C GLY A 43 -12.06 -12.20 -8.08
N ILE A 44 -11.24 -12.38 -7.04
CA ILE A 44 -11.69 -13.05 -5.81
C ILE A 44 -12.57 -12.13 -4.98
N ALA A 45 -12.19 -10.86 -4.88
CA ALA A 45 -12.96 -9.88 -4.12
C ALA A 45 -12.75 -8.48 -4.69
N SER A 46 -13.71 -7.60 -4.44
CA SER A 46 -13.58 -6.19 -4.81
C SER A 46 -12.61 -5.47 -3.89
N PRO A 47 -12.05 -4.33 -4.32
CA PRO A 47 -11.21 -3.53 -3.42
C PRO A 47 -11.88 -3.18 -2.09
N ALA A 48 -13.17 -2.81 -2.13
CA ALA A 48 -13.89 -2.47 -0.91
C ALA A 48 -13.98 -3.66 0.04
N ASP A 49 -14.31 -4.84 -0.50
CA ASP A 49 -14.46 -6.04 0.33
C ASP A 49 -13.12 -6.49 0.92
N ILE A 50 -12.03 -6.36 0.16
CA ILE A 50 -10.70 -6.69 0.67
C ILE A 50 -10.37 -5.81 1.87
N ASP A 51 -10.61 -4.51 1.75
CA ASP A 51 -10.27 -3.59 2.83
C ASP A 51 -11.13 -3.82 4.06
N VAL A 52 -12.43 -4.08 3.89
CA VAL A 52 -13.30 -4.43 5.02
C VAL A 52 -12.82 -5.72 5.68
N ALA A 53 -12.47 -6.73 4.89
CA ALA A 53 -11.98 -8.01 5.43
C ALA A 53 -10.72 -7.81 6.26
N MET A 54 -9.80 -6.96 5.82
CA MET A 54 -8.56 -6.71 6.56
C MET A 54 -8.79 -5.86 7.80
N GLN A 55 -9.77 -4.96 7.77
CA GLN A 55 -10.15 -4.21 8.96
C GLN A 55 -10.74 -5.12 10.02
N LEU A 56 -11.63 -6.02 9.63
CA LEU A 56 -12.31 -6.91 10.57
C LEU A 56 -11.47 -8.12 10.95
N GLY A 57 -10.78 -8.71 9.99
CA GLY A 57 -10.03 -9.95 10.21
C GLY A 57 -8.63 -9.75 10.76
N ALA A 58 -7.98 -8.67 10.39
CA ALA A 58 -6.60 -8.40 10.81
C ALA A 58 -6.47 -7.17 11.69
N GLY A 59 -7.57 -6.50 12.00
CA GLY A 59 -7.54 -5.34 12.88
C GLY A 59 -6.88 -4.11 12.29
N MET A 60 -6.79 -4.01 10.98
CA MET A 60 -6.22 -2.82 10.35
C MET A 60 -7.16 -1.63 10.50
N LYS A 61 -6.60 -0.47 10.81
CA LYS A 61 -7.40 0.75 10.92
C LYS A 61 -7.91 1.18 9.56
N SER A 62 -7.04 1.11 8.55
CA SER A 62 -7.38 1.36 7.15
C SER A 62 -6.93 0.15 6.37
N GLY A 63 -7.72 -0.28 5.39
CA GLY A 63 -7.38 -1.46 4.61
C GLY A 63 -6.17 -1.26 3.71
N PRO A 64 -5.60 -2.35 3.19
CA PRO A 64 -4.37 -2.27 2.39
C PRO A 64 -4.53 -1.46 1.10
N LEU A 65 -5.68 -1.52 0.46
CA LEU A 65 -5.85 -0.81 -0.81
C LEU A 65 -6.14 0.68 -0.62
N HIS A 66 -6.86 1.07 0.44
CA HIS A 66 -6.97 2.48 0.80
C HIS A 66 -5.60 3.04 1.17
N THR A 67 -4.81 2.28 1.92
CA THR A 67 -3.46 2.69 2.29
C THR A 67 -2.57 2.82 1.05
N ALA A 68 -2.69 1.88 0.11
CA ALA A 68 -1.93 1.93 -1.13
C ALA A 68 -2.27 3.18 -1.95
N ASP A 69 -3.55 3.54 -2.01
CA ASP A 69 -3.98 4.76 -2.69
C ASP A 69 -3.43 6.01 -1.99
N LEU A 70 -3.34 5.98 -0.66
CA LEU A 70 -2.80 7.10 0.11
C LEU A 70 -1.31 7.30 -0.16
N VAL A 71 -0.54 6.20 -0.17
CA VAL A 71 0.91 6.26 -0.44
C VAL A 71 1.17 6.68 -1.89
N GLY A 72 0.39 6.17 -2.81
CA GLY A 72 0.55 6.41 -4.24
C GLY A 72 1.19 5.22 -4.94
N HIS A 73 0.57 4.79 -6.04
CA HIS A 73 1.01 3.55 -6.71
C HIS A 73 2.37 3.71 -7.40
N ASP A 74 2.74 4.92 -7.79
CA ASP A 74 4.08 5.20 -8.30
C ASP A 74 5.14 4.97 -7.23
N VAL A 75 4.87 5.39 -5.99
CA VAL A 75 5.77 5.17 -4.85
C VAL A 75 5.80 3.69 -4.50
N ASN A 76 4.63 3.04 -4.44
CA ASN A 76 4.53 1.61 -4.16
C ASN A 76 5.35 0.79 -5.16
N LEU A 77 5.23 1.14 -6.44
CA LEU A 77 5.98 0.47 -7.51
C LEU A 77 7.48 0.65 -7.33
N ALA A 78 7.91 1.88 -7.06
CA ALA A 78 9.33 2.17 -6.87
C ALA A 78 9.91 1.38 -5.70
N ILE A 79 9.17 1.28 -4.60
CA ILE A 79 9.62 0.52 -3.43
C ILE A 79 9.73 -0.98 -3.77
N MET A 80 8.72 -1.53 -4.44
CA MET A 80 8.76 -2.95 -4.83
C MET A 80 9.93 -3.24 -5.77
N GLU A 81 10.14 -2.37 -6.75
CA GLU A 81 11.26 -2.54 -7.68
C GLU A 81 12.60 -2.48 -6.96
N THR A 82 12.74 -1.59 -5.98
CA THR A 82 13.95 -1.49 -5.19
C THR A 82 14.17 -2.76 -4.36
N LEU A 83 13.14 -3.23 -3.68
CA LEU A 83 13.23 -4.47 -2.88
C LEU A 83 13.59 -5.66 -3.75
N TYR A 84 12.96 -5.77 -4.91
CA TYR A 84 13.23 -6.87 -5.84
C TYR A 84 14.67 -6.82 -6.36
N ARG A 85 15.12 -5.64 -6.78
CA ARG A 85 16.47 -5.47 -7.31
C ARG A 85 17.54 -5.78 -6.26
N GLU A 86 17.33 -5.34 -5.01
CA GLU A 86 18.32 -5.52 -3.96
C GLU A 86 18.36 -6.93 -3.40
N THR A 87 17.22 -7.62 -3.34
CA THR A 87 17.14 -8.95 -2.75
C THR A 87 17.17 -10.07 -3.79
N GLY A 88 16.71 -9.80 -5.01
CA GLY A 88 16.51 -10.82 -6.03
C GLY A 88 15.38 -11.79 -5.72
N ASP A 89 14.60 -11.53 -4.69
CA ASP A 89 13.55 -12.45 -4.25
C ASP A 89 12.27 -12.18 -5.03
N PRO A 90 11.73 -13.18 -5.77
CA PRO A 90 10.52 -12.98 -6.59
C PRO A 90 9.29 -12.54 -5.82
N LYS A 91 9.25 -12.71 -4.50
CA LYS A 91 8.11 -12.23 -3.72
C LYS A 91 7.95 -10.72 -3.75
N TYR A 92 9.02 -9.99 -4.14
CA TYR A 92 8.99 -8.54 -4.26
C TYR A 92 8.71 -8.07 -5.69
N ARG A 93 8.41 -8.98 -6.61
CA ARG A 93 8.08 -8.59 -7.98
C ARG A 93 6.74 -7.84 -7.96
N PRO A 94 6.70 -6.61 -8.50
CA PRO A 94 5.43 -5.87 -8.53
C PRO A 94 4.39 -6.61 -9.37
N HIS A 95 3.16 -6.65 -8.86
CA HIS A 95 2.07 -7.24 -9.61
C HIS A 95 1.83 -6.44 -10.90
N PRO A 96 1.51 -7.10 -12.01
CA PRO A 96 1.22 -6.39 -13.27
C PRO A 96 0.13 -5.32 -13.13
N LEU A 97 -0.83 -5.52 -12.24
CA LEU A 97 -1.88 -4.52 -12.00
C LEU A 97 -1.31 -3.22 -11.47
N MET A 98 -0.31 -3.28 -10.58
CA MET A 98 0.34 -2.07 -10.05
C MET A 98 0.99 -1.28 -11.19
N ARG A 99 1.70 -1.95 -12.08
CA ARG A 99 2.33 -1.29 -13.24
C ARG A 99 1.27 -0.70 -14.17
N LYS A 100 0.17 -1.42 -14.35
CA LYS A 100 -0.91 -0.99 -15.22
C LYS A 100 -1.57 0.29 -14.68
N MET A 101 -1.79 0.35 -13.38
CA MET A 101 -2.38 1.52 -12.74
C MET A 101 -1.47 2.73 -12.87
N VAL A 102 -0.17 2.54 -12.68
CA VAL A 102 0.80 3.63 -12.83
C VAL A 102 0.79 4.16 -14.26
N ARG A 103 0.80 3.26 -15.25
CA ARG A 103 0.74 3.69 -16.66
C ARG A 103 -0.55 4.43 -16.99
N ALA A 104 -1.65 4.05 -16.35
CA ALA A 104 -2.94 4.70 -16.55
C ALA A 104 -3.06 6.05 -15.82
N GLY A 105 -2.09 6.37 -14.97
CA GLY A 105 -2.15 7.58 -14.17
C GLY A 105 -3.08 7.48 -12.96
N TRP A 106 -3.47 6.27 -12.59
CA TRP A 106 -4.35 6.04 -11.45
C TRP A 106 -3.48 5.81 -10.21
N LEU A 107 -2.89 6.90 -9.70
CA LEU A 107 -1.89 6.80 -8.64
C LEU A 107 -2.50 6.78 -7.23
N GLY A 108 -3.77 7.10 -7.10
CA GLY A 108 -4.47 7.11 -5.84
C GLY A 108 -5.00 8.49 -5.48
N VAL A 109 -4.92 8.84 -4.20
CA VAL A 109 -5.49 10.10 -3.70
C VAL A 109 -4.95 11.30 -4.48
N LYS A 110 -3.66 11.35 -4.75
CA LYS A 110 -3.04 12.52 -5.40
C LYS A 110 -3.49 12.74 -6.83
N THR A 111 -4.05 11.74 -7.49
CA THR A 111 -4.62 11.89 -8.83
C THR A 111 -6.14 11.79 -8.85
N GLY A 112 -6.75 11.66 -7.68
CA GLY A 112 -8.20 11.53 -7.55
C GLY A 112 -8.74 10.14 -7.85
N LYS A 113 -7.90 9.22 -8.26
CA LYS A 113 -8.32 7.87 -8.60
C LYS A 113 -7.18 6.87 -8.43
N GLY A 114 -7.50 5.77 -7.79
CA GLY A 114 -6.67 4.59 -7.66
C GLY A 114 -7.62 3.39 -7.65
N PHE A 115 -7.59 2.58 -6.60
CA PHE A 115 -8.61 1.56 -6.40
C PHE A 115 -9.95 2.17 -6.03
N PHE A 116 -9.92 3.36 -5.42
CA PHE A 116 -11.11 4.14 -5.07
C PHE A 116 -11.01 5.51 -5.72
N GLU A 117 -12.08 6.29 -5.64
CA GLU A 117 -12.10 7.63 -6.19
C GLU A 117 -12.13 8.65 -5.06
N TYR A 118 -11.48 9.80 -5.29
CA TYR A 118 -11.29 10.81 -4.26
C TYR A 118 -11.61 12.19 -4.84
N ASP A 119 -12.13 13.08 -3.97
CA ASP A 119 -12.39 14.45 -4.36
C ASP A 119 -11.10 15.30 -4.26
N GLU A 120 -11.22 16.57 -4.57
CA GLU A 120 -10.07 17.49 -4.57
C GLU A 120 -9.43 17.66 -3.18
N ASN A 121 -10.16 17.31 -2.12
CA ASN A 121 -9.66 17.38 -0.75
C ASN A 121 -9.06 16.04 -0.29
N GLY A 122 -9.00 15.06 -1.17
CA GLY A 122 -8.48 13.74 -0.85
C GLY A 122 -9.46 12.85 -0.10
N LYS A 123 -10.73 13.21 -0.09
CA LYS A 123 -11.76 12.44 0.57
C LYS A 123 -12.41 11.47 -0.40
N GLU A 124 -12.59 10.23 0.03
CA GLU A 124 -13.17 9.21 -0.84
C GLU A 124 -14.59 9.57 -1.26
N ILE A 125 -14.87 9.42 -2.56
CA ILE A 125 -16.20 9.60 -3.11
C ILE A 125 -16.91 8.25 -3.00
N VAL A 126 -17.92 8.19 -2.15
CA VAL A 126 -18.73 6.96 -1.96
C VAL A 126 -19.92 7.02 -2.89
N LYS A 127 -20.06 5.99 -3.71
CA LYS A 127 -21.17 5.90 -4.67
C LYS A 127 -22.25 4.97 -4.18
#